data_f43c9be7347428d40f0501631cbaee4d
#
_entry.id   f43c9be7347428d40f0501631cbaee4d
#
_cell.length_a   1.000
_cell.length_b   1.000
_cell.length_c   1.000
_cell.angle_alpha   90.00
_cell.angle_beta   90.00
_cell.angle_gamma   90.00
#
_symmetry.space_group_name_H-M   'P 1'
#
loop_
_entity.id
_entity.type
_entity.pdbx_description
1 polymer ?
#
loop_
_entity_poly.entity_id
_entity_poly.type
_entity_poly.pdbx_seq_one_letter_code
_entity_poly.pdbx_strand_id
1 'polypeptide(L)'
;MCSNEVARVTKEQHMTTAIIGIGTMGSQLARRLAAGSEPLVLAARDQTGAEALATELGPSARAASVDDAIAAADVVILALWLDALREVVPQKASLMENKVVIDPSNPVGFDQSGKPFRTLPDGVSSGSAVAALVPASAHYVKAFGTFGAADFVGGADREPRRAVLFYATDDQTAVPTVERLIRVAGYEPVKAGGVADALRIEFFGDLNSKVFDVDEARAAVAANVPA
;
A
#
# COMPACT_ATOMS: atom_id res chain seq x y z
N MET A 1 15.67 -26.39 12.55
CA MET A 1 14.72 -25.28 12.73
C MET A 1 15.38 -23.88 12.68
N CYS A 2 16.53 -23.63 13.33
CA CYS A 2 17.21 -22.31 13.32
C CYS A 2 17.66 -21.80 11.93
N SER A 3 18.07 -22.68 11.00
CA SER A 3 18.62 -22.24 9.70
C SER A 3 17.59 -21.57 8.78
N ASN A 4 16.32 -21.99 8.83
CA ASN A 4 15.27 -21.40 8.01
C ASN A 4 14.79 -20.04 8.54
N GLU A 5 14.85 -19.83 9.83
CA GLU A 5 14.43 -18.58 10.49
C GLU A 5 15.46 -17.47 10.26
N VAL A 6 16.76 -17.80 10.37
CA VAL A 6 17.86 -16.87 10.06
C VAL A 6 17.85 -16.48 8.58
N ALA A 7 17.62 -17.43 7.67
CA ALA A 7 17.52 -17.13 6.22
C ALA A 7 16.28 -16.27 5.89
N ARG A 8 15.18 -16.45 6.62
CA ARG A 8 13.95 -15.65 6.46
C ARG A 8 14.15 -14.22 6.94
N VAL A 9 14.74 -14.04 8.11
CA VAL A 9 15.05 -12.71 8.69
C VAL A 9 16.05 -11.95 7.83
N THR A 10 17.10 -12.61 7.29
CA THR A 10 18.05 -11.94 6.38
C THR A 10 17.46 -11.59 5.04
N LYS A 11 16.50 -12.37 4.51
CA LYS A 11 15.81 -12.06 3.25
C LYS A 11 14.86 -10.87 3.39
N GLU A 12 14.14 -10.77 4.51
CA GLU A 12 13.24 -9.65 4.79
C GLU A 12 13.97 -8.31 4.97
N GLN A 13 15.22 -8.33 5.46
CA GLN A 13 16.06 -7.13 5.63
C GLN A 13 16.63 -6.57 4.31
N HIS A 14 16.53 -7.29 3.19
CA HIS A 14 17.10 -6.90 1.89
C HIS A 14 16.06 -6.82 0.78
N MET A 15 14.75 -6.79 1.13
CA MET A 15 13.69 -6.67 0.12
C MET A 15 13.72 -5.27 -0.51
N THR A 16 13.56 -5.23 -1.83
CA THR A 16 13.44 -3.98 -2.57
C THR A 16 11.97 -3.69 -2.85
N THR A 17 11.53 -2.47 -2.59
CA THR A 17 10.16 -2.01 -2.82
C THR A 17 10.07 -1.08 -4.02
N ALA A 18 9.30 -1.45 -5.04
CA ALA A 18 8.93 -0.55 -6.13
C ALA A 18 7.69 0.26 -5.75
N ILE A 19 7.70 1.56 -6.03
CA ILE A 19 6.51 2.42 -5.95
C ILE A 19 6.15 2.87 -7.36
N ILE A 20 5.03 2.38 -7.85
CA ILE A 20 4.51 2.72 -9.18
C ILE A 20 3.48 3.83 -9.03
N GLY A 21 3.84 5.01 -9.50
CA GLY A 21 3.10 6.26 -9.30
C GLY A 21 3.65 7.09 -8.16
N ILE A 22 4.09 8.32 -8.49
CA ILE A 22 4.66 9.30 -7.56
C ILE A 22 3.75 10.52 -7.40
N GLY A 23 2.44 10.31 -7.54
CA GLY A 23 1.45 11.31 -7.17
C GLY A 23 1.48 11.63 -5.68
N THR A 24 0.48 12.36 -5.19
CA THR A 24 0.47 12.85 -3.79
C THR A 24 0.69 11.72 -2.78
N MET A 25 -0.03 10.59 -2.89
CA MET A 25 0.14 9.46 -1.96
C MET A 25 1.48 8.74 -2.19
N GLY A 26 1.82 8.41 -3.43
CA GLY A 26 3.04 7.66 -3.74
C GLY A 26 4.32 8.39 -3.31
N SER A 27 4.38 9.72 -3.47
CA SER A 27 5.53 10.51 -3.01
C SER A 27 5.63 10.56 -1.48
N GLN A 28 4.51 10.62 -0.76
CA GLN A 28 4.53 10.57 0.71
C GLN A 28 4.93 9.18 1.24
N LEU A 29 4.44 8.12 0.60
CA LEU A 29 4.87 6.75 0.89
C LEU A 29 6.38 6.60 0.67
N ALA A 30 6.90 7.09 -0.46
CA ALA A 30 8.33 7.04 -0.77
C ALA A 30 9.16 7.74 0.30
N ARG A 31 8.77 8.96 0.73
CA ARG A 31 9.46 9.71 1.79
C ARG A 31 9.46 8.96 3.12
N ARG A 32 8.32 8.41 3.53
CA ARG A 32 8.20 7.68 4.79
C ARG A 32 9.01 6.39 4.80
N LEU A 33 8.94 5.62 3.72
CA LEU A 33 9.69 4.37 3.60
C LEU A 33 11.20 4.62 3.49
N ALA A 34 11.63 5.64 2.73
CA ALA A 34 13.03 6.02 2.63
C ALA A 34 13.61 6.51 3.98
N ALA A 35 12.82 7.26 4.77
CA ALA A 35 13.21 7.68 6.11
C ALA A 35 13.46 6.48 7.05
N GLY A 36 12.75 5.37 6.85
CA GLY A 36 13.00 4.09 7.52
C GLY A 36 14.04 3.20 6.83
N SER A 37 14.80 3.74 5.87
CA SER A 37 15.87 3.06 5.13
C SER A 37 15.40 1.90 4.25
N GLU A 38 14.13 1.90 3.82
CA GLU A 38 13.66 0.92 2.84
C GLU A 38 14.29 1.15 1.48
N PRO A 39 14.86 0.14 0.81
CA PRO A 39 15.39 0.28 -0.55
C PRO A 39 14.26 0.46 -1.56
N LEU A 40 14.26 1.60 -2.28
CA LEU A 40 13.16 1.99 -3.16
C LEU A 40 13.57 2.05 -4.63
N VAL A 41 12.66 1.62 -5.50
CA VAL A 41 12.70 1.89 -6.93
C VAL A 41 11.42 2.66 -7.30
N LEU A 42 11.58 3.91 -7.74
CA LEU A 42 10.47 4.80 -8.06
C LEU A 42 10.21 4.81 -9.55
N ALA A 43 8.95 4.67 -9.95
CA ALA A 43 8.55 4.73 -11.34
C ALA A 43 7.23 5.49 -11.53
N ALA A 44 7.17 6.29 -12.57
CA ALA A 44 5.98 7.02 -12.98
C ALA A 44 6.01 7.27 -14.49
N ARG A 45 4.88 7.75 -15.05
CA ARG A 45 4.84 8.25 -16.44
C ARG A 45 5.78 9.44 -16.64
N ASP A 46 5.85 10.30 -15.64
CA ASP A 46 6.83 11.39 -15.58
C ASP A 46 8.13 10.86 -14.98
N GLN A 47 9.04 10.44 -15.85
CA GLN A 47 10.35 9.92 -15.48
C GLN A 47 11.20 10.98 -14.75
N THR A 48 11.12 12.25 -15.21
CA THR A 48 11.87 13.36 -14.61
C THR A 48 11.44 13.59 -13.16
N GLY A 49 10.14 13.52 -12.88
CA GLY A 49 9.62 13.63 -11.52
C GLY A 49 10.08 12.47 -10.62
N ALA A 50 10.15 11.24 -11.17
CA ALA A 50 10.65 10.09 -10.42
C ALA A 50 12.15 10.22 -10.10
N GLU A 51 12.96 10.72 -11.02
CA GLU A 51 14.39 11.00 -10.83
C GLU A 51 14.63 12.11 -9.80
N ALA A 52 13.84 13.18 -9.86
CA ALA A 52 13.92 14.27 -8.89
C ALA A 52 13.61 13.79 -7.48
N LEU A 53 12.53 13.00 -7.30
CA LEU A 53 12.17 12.43 -6.01
C LEU A 53 13.23 11.43 -5.51
N ALA A 54 13.77 10.58 -6.37
CA ALA A 54 14.85 9.67 -6.01
C ALA A 54 16.09 10.42 -5.54
N THR A 55 16.44 11.52 -6.21
CA THR A 55 17.55 12.41 -5.81
C THR A 55 17.30 13.04 -4.44
N GLU A 56 16.08 13.53 -4.17
CA GLU A 56 15.65 14.07 -2.88
C GLU A 56 15.82 13.03 -1.75
N LEU A 57 15.42 11.78 -2.00
CA LEU A 57 15.45 10.71 -1.01
C LEU A 57 16.85 10.11 -0.76
N GLY A 58 17.79 10.38 -1.65
CA GLY A 58 19.21 9.97 -1.49
C GLY A 58 19.43 8.47 -1.76
N PRO A 59 20.42 7.85 -1.10
CA PRO A 59 20.93 6.52 -1.50
C PRO A 59 19.93 5.38 -1.33
N SER A 60 18.85 5.57 -0.57
CA SER A 60 17.81 4.56 -0.38
C SER A 60 16.87 4.45 -1.58
N ALA A 61 16.92 5.39 -2.55
CA ALA A 61 15.99 5.44 -3.66
C ALA A 61 16.70 5.60 -5.01
N ARG A 62 16.17 4.97 -6.03
CA ARG A 62 16.53 5.20 -7.43
C ARG A 62 15.29 5.24 -8.30
N ALA A 63 15.36 5.94 -9.42
CA ALA A 63 14.31 5.91 -10.44
C ALA A 63 14.58 4.83 -11.50
N ALA A 64 13.51 4.30 -12.09
CA ALA A 64 13.57 3.36 -13.21
C ALA A 64 12.31 3.48 -14.07
N SER A 65 12.30 2.81 -15.24
CA SER A 65 11.06 2.59 -15.98
C SER A 65 10.08 1.74 -15.13
N VAL A 66 8.79 1.77 -15.47
CA VAL A 66 7.79 0.96 -14.74
C VAL A 66 8.16 -0.53 -14.79
N ASP A 67 8.57 -1.02 -15.95
CA ASP A 67 8.91 -2.42 -16.14
C ASP A 67 10.17 -2.82 -15.36
N ASP A 68 11.21 -2.01 -15.42
CA ASP A 68 12.45 -2.26 -14.67
C ASP A 68 12.25 -2.15 -13.17
N ALA A 69 11.39 -1.22 -12.71
CA ALA A 69 11.07 -1.07 -11.30
C ALA A 69 10.34 -2.31 -10.75
N ILE A 70 9.30 -2.78 -11.46
CA ILE A 70 8.58 -3.98 -11.09
C ILE A 70 9.50 -5.20 -11.14
N ALA A 71 10.30 -5.35 -12.21
CA ALA A 71 11.21 -6.49 -12.37
C ALA A 71 12.24 -6.58 -11.23
N ALA A 72 12.79 -5.44 -10.81
CA ALA A 72 13.83 -5.35 -9.78
C ALA A 72 13.33 -5.50 -8.33
N ALA A 73 12.03 -5.45 -8.09
CA ALA A 73 11.46 -5.40 -6.76
C ALA A 73 10.94 -6.76 -6.27
N ASP A 74 10.94 -6.96 -4.95
CA ASP A 74 10.24 -8.04 -4.26
C ASP A 74 8.81 -7.61 -3.88
N VAL A 75 8.62 -6.31 -3.64
CA VAL A 75 7.34 -5.69 -3.29
C VAL A 75 6.98 -4.61 -4.29
N VAL A 76 5.75 -4.59 -4.77
CA VAL A 76 5.24 -3.59 -5.71
C VAL A 76 4.09 -2.83 -5.07
N ILE A 77 4.26 -1.54 -4.81
CA ILE A 77 3.19 -0.65 -4.33
C ILE A 77 2.59 0.08 -5.54
N LEU A 78 1.32 -0.15 -5.80
CA LEU A 78 0.59 0.41 -6.94
C LEU A 78 -0.10 1.72 -6.57
N ALA A 79 0.66 2.81 -6.36
CA ALA A 79 0.15 4.12 -5.95
C ALA A 79 -0.51 4.90 -7.10
N LEU A 80 -1.49 4.28 -7.74
CA LEU A 80 -2.21 4.77 -8.91
C LEU A 80 -3.70 4.93 -8.62
N TRP A 81 -4.38 5.77 -9.40
CA TRP A 81 -5.83 5.82 -9.42
C TRP A 81 -6.43 4.52 -9.98
N LEU A 82 -7.63 4.16 -9.53
CA LEU A 82 -8.28 2.89 -9.88
C LEU A 82 -8.39 2.66 -11.40
N ASP A 83 -8.68 3.70 -12.18
CA ASP A 83 -8.77 3.57 -13.64
C ASP A 83 -7.42 3.28 -14.28
N ALA A 84 -6.34 3.91 -13.78
CA ALA A 84 -4.98 3.60 -14.24
C ALA A 84 -4.54 2.18 -13.85
N LEU A 85 -4.99 1.67 -12.69
CA LEU A 85 -4.74 0.28 -12.29
C LEU A 85 -5.37 -0.72 -13.25
N ARG A 86 -6.60 -0.45 -13.71
CA ARG A 86 -7.28 -1.28 -14.70
C ARG A 86 -6.54 -1.40 -16.03
N GLU A 87 -5.76 -0.40 -16.39
CA GLU A 87 -4.93 -0.41 -17.59
C GLU A 87 -3.56 -1.05 -17.34
N VAL A 88 -2.87 -0.62 -16.28
CA VAL A 88 -1.47 -0.97 -16.01
C VAL A 88 -1.32 -2.40 -15.51
N VAL A 89 -2.17 -2.84 -14.57
CA VAL A 89 -1.99 -4.14 -13.92
C VAL A 89 -2.07 -5.31 -14.91
N PRO A 90 -3.07 -5.40 -15.81
CA PRO A 90 -3.11 -6.48 -16.77
C PRO A 90 -1.93 -6.49 -17.74
N GLN A 91 -1.42 -5.31 -18.13
CA GLN A 91 -0.28 -5.19 -19.04
C GLN A 91 1.04 -5.62 -18.40
N LYS A 92 1.14 -5.55 -17.09
CA LYS A 92 2.36 -5.83 -16.32
C LYS A 92 2.23 -7.07 -15.42
N ALA A 93 1.14 -7.84 -15.57
CA ALA A 93 0.83 -8.97 -14.70
C ALA A 93 1.98 -9.98 -14.57
N SER A 94 2.63 -10.36 -15.69
CA SER A 94 3.75 -11.29 -15.68
C SER A 94 4.96 -10.81 -14.87
N LEU A 95 5.18 -9.50 -14.76
CA LEU A 95 6.25 -8.92 -13.95
C LEU A 95 5.94 -8.96 -12.45
N MET A 96 4.68 -9.14 -12.07
CA MET A 96 4.21 -9.17 -10.67
C MET A 96 4.14 -10.60 -10.09
N GLU A 97 4.38 -11.64 -10.90
CA GLU A 97 4.34 -13.03 -10.44
C GLU A 97 5.27 -13.26 -9.25
N ASN A 98 4.76 -13.95 -8.22
CA ASN A 98 5.47 -14.28 -6.97
C ASN A 98 5.97 -13.07 -6.16
N LYS A 99 5.45 -11.87 -6.41
CA LYS A 99 5.78 -10.65 -5.66
C LYS A 99 4.65 -10.28 -4.71
N VAL A 100 4.99 -9.55 -3.65
CA VAL A 100 3.96 -8.90 -2.81
C VAL A 100 3.47 -7.66 -3.54
N VAL A 101 2.16 -7.60 -3.81
CA VAL A 101 1.53 -6.48 -4.51
C VAL A 101 0.63 -5.73 -3.54
N ILE A 102 0.97 -4.49 -3.23
CA ILE A 102 0.25 -3.64 -2.29
C ILE A 102 -0.54 -2.58 -3.06
N ASP A 103 -1.83 -2.49 -2.75
CA ASP A 103 -2.77 -1.57 -3.38
C ASP A 103 -3.29 -0.52 -2.39
N PRO A 104 -2.86 0.75 -2.48
CA PRO A 104 -3.40 1.87 -1.70
C PRO A 104 -4.60 2.56 -2.35
N SER A 105 -5.12 2.09 -3.48
CA SER A 105 -6.18 2.76 -4.22
C SER A 105 -7.49 2.85 -3.43
N ASN A 106 -8.35 3.78 -3.84
CA ASN A 106 -9.70 3.93 -3.29
C ASN A 106 -10.71 4.11 -4.42
N PRO A 107 -11.96 3.68 -4.25
CA PRO A 107 -13.03 3.87 -5.22
C PRO A 107 -13.59 5.31 -5.13
N VAL A 108 -12.73 6.32 -5.21
CA VAL A 108 -13.10 7.73 -5.06
C VAL A 108 -12.77 8.54 -6.30
N GLY A 109 -13.70 9.38 -6.70
CA GLY A 109 -13.53 10.46 -7.66
C GLY A 109 -13.92 11.79 -7.00
N PHE A 110 -13.66 12.89 -7.68
CA PHE A 110 -14.03 14.23 -7.24
C PHE A 110 -14.81 14.93 -8.34
N ASP A 111 -15.92 15.56 -7.98
CA ASP A 111 -16.70 16.35 -8.91
C ASP A 111 -16.03 17.72 -9.18
N GLN A 112 -16.66 18.55 -10.03
CA GLN A 112 -16.13 19.88 -10.39
C GLN A 112 -16.01 20.83 -9.19
N SER A 113 -16.73 20.59 -8.09
CA SER A 113 -16.63 21.36 -6.85
C SER A 113 -15.57 20.81 -5.88
N GLY A 114 -14.90 19.71 -6.24
CA GLY A 114 -13.96 19.01 -5.37
C GLY A 114 -14.62 18.06 -4.35
N LYS A 115 -15.95 17.84 -4.44
CA LYS A 115 -16.65 16.92 -3.55
C LYS A 115 -16.36 15.47 -3.94
N PRO A 116 -15.98 14.61 -2.97
CA PRO A 116 -15.72 13.21 -3.26
C PRO A 116 -17.02 12.45 -3.56
N PHE A 117 -16.93 11.53 -4.51
CA PHE A 117 -17.99 10.56 -4.81
C PHE A 117 -17.39 9.17 -5.05
N ARG A 118 -18.22 8.13 -4.87
CA ARG A 118 -17.83 6.74 -5.11
C ARG A 118 -17.81 6.43 -6.59
N THR A 119 -16.72 5.80 -7.10
CA THR A 119 -16.56 5.44 -8.51
C THR A 119 -16.93 3.99 -8.82
N LEU A 120 -17.22 3.19 -7.80
CA LEU A 120 -17.69 1.80 -7.92
C LEU A 120 -19.12 1.67 -7.38
N PRO A 121 -19.89 0.67 -7.83
CA PRO A 121 -21.19 0.34 -7.26
C PRO A 121 -21.10 0.06 -5.76
N ASP A 122 -22.22 0.25 -5.05
CA ASP A 122 -22.31 -0.09 -3.63
C ASP A 122 -21.98 -1.57 -3.40
N GLY A 123 -21.26 -1.84 -2.32
CA GLY A 123 -20.80 -3.18 -1.97
C GLY A 123 -19.61 -3.70 -2.79
N VAL A 124 -19.12 -2.95 -3.79
CA VAL A 124 -17.93 -3.34 -4.57
C VAL A 124 -16.70 -2.58 -4.08
N SER A 125 -15.68 -3.28 -3.58
CA SER A 125 -14.43 -2.65 -3.16
C SER A 125 -13.44 -2.45 -4.30
N SER A 126 -12.59 -1.43 -4.22
CA SER A 126 -11.43 -1.30 -5.10
C SER A 126 -10.45 -2.45 -4.86
N GLY A 127 -10.33 -2.91 -3.62
CA GLY A 127 -9.51 -4.06 -3.26
C GLY A 127 -9.89 -5.33 -4.03
N SER A 128 -11.19 -5.68 -4.04
CA SER A 128 -11.67 -6.82 -4.83
C SER A 128 -11.49 -6.62 -6.33
N ALA A 129 -11.73 -5.38 -6.82
CA ALA A 129 -11.58 -5.07 -8.23
C ALA A 129 -10.12 -5.17 -8.70
N VAL A 130 -9.16 -4.71 -7.91
CA VAL A 130 -7.72 -4.77 -8.25
C VAL A 130 -7.17 -6.17 -8.04
N ALA A 131 -7.56 -6.87 -6.97
CA ALA A 131 -7.15 -8.26 -6.72
C ALA A 131 -7.49 -9.19 -7.91
N ALA A 132 -8.62 -8.96 -8.56
CA ALA A 132 -9.01 -9.72 -9.74
C ALA A 132 -8.14 -9.46 -11.00
N LEU A 133 -7.35 -8.39 -11.01
CA LEU A 133 -6.43 -8.04 -12.10
C LEU A 133 -5.01 -8.55 -11.87
N VAL A 134 -4.64 -8.77 -10.61
CA VAL A 134 -3.30 -9.22 -10.22
C VAL A 134 -3.16 -10.72 -10.52
N PRO A 135 -2.00 -11.22 -11.01
CA PRO A 135 -1.83 -12.63 -11.29
C PRO A 135 -2.01 -13.48 -10.03
N ALA A 136 -2.62 -14.67 -10.18
CA ALA A 136 -2.92 -15.57 -9.06
C ALA A 136 -1.68 -16.03 -8.26
N SER A 137 -0.49 -15.94 -8.85
CA SER A 137 0.77 -16.23 -8.18
C SER A 137 1.34 -15.05 -7.38
N ALA A 138 0.76 -13.86 -7.48
CA ALA A 138 1.18 -12.71 -6.69
C ALA A 138 0.46 -12.70 -5.32
N HIS A 139 1.14 -12.13 -4.33
CA HIS A 139 0.67 -12.04 -2.94
C HIS A 139 0.00 -10.68 -2.71
N TYR A 140 -1.30 -10.59 -3.01
CA TYR A 140 -2.04 -9.32 -2.98
C TYR A 140 -2.41 -8.85 -1.58
N VAL A 141 -2.23 -7.54 -1.33
CA VAL A 141 -2.62 -6.86 -0.08
C VAL A 141 -3.25 -5.51 -0.39
N LYS A 142 -4.39 -5.24 0.22
CA LYS A 142 -4.98 -3.90 0.32
C LYS A 142 -4.40 -3.19 1.53
N ALA A 143 -3.62 -2.12 1.35
CA ALA A 143 -3.03 -1.34 2.45
C ALA A 143 -2.66 0.09 2.01
N PHE A 144 -2.35 0.97 2.98
CA PHE A 144 -1.95 2.37 2.80
C PHE A 144 -3.03 3.30 2.19
N GLY A 145 -4.26 2.83 2.01
CA GLY A 145 -5.38 3.63 1.51
C GLY A 145 -6.32 4.17 2.60
N THR A 146 -6.05 3.89 3.88
CA THR A 146 -6.92 4.25 5.01
C THR A 146 -6.96 5.74 5.29
N PHE A 147 -5.88 6.46 4.99
CA PHE A 147 -5.77 7.91 5.16
C PHE A 147 -5.56 8.63 3.83
N GLY A 148 -6.06 9.86 3.73
CA GLY A 148 -5.61 10.80 2.71
C GLY A 148 -4.13 11.15 2.89
N ALA A 149 -3.46 11.62 1.85
CA ALA A 149 -2.01 11.83 1.88
C ALA A 149 -1.54 12.82 2.98
N ALA A 150 -2.33 13.85 3.29
CA ALA A 150 -2.02 14.81 4.35
C ALA A 150 -2.13 14.17 5.73
N ASP A 151 -3.21 13.41 5.97
CA ASP A 151 -3.44 12.72 7.25
C ASP A 151 -2.45 11.56 7.43
N PHE A 152 -2.04 10.92 6.34
CA PHE A 152 -0.99 9.90 6.35
C PHE A 152 0.34 10.45 6.87
N VAL A 153 0.74 11.67 6.47
CA VAL A 153 1.96 12.30 6.99
C VAL A 153 1.77 12.73 8.44
N GLY A 154 0.65 13.37 8.77
CA GLY A 154 0.38 13.90 10.11
C GLY A 154 0.10 12.83 11.17
N GLY A 155 -0.31 11.64 10.76
CA GLY A 155 -0.62 10.53 11.66
C GLY A 155 0.56 9.63 12.01
N ALA A 156 1.67 9.73 11.25
CA ALA A 156 2.83 8.87 11.45
C ALA A 156 3.63 9.24 12.72
N ASP A 157 4.27 8.23 13.33
CA ASP A 157 5.15 8.34 14.50
C ASP A 157 4.52 9.05 15.71
N ARG A 158 3.20 8.93 15.89
CA ARG A 158 2.52 9.55 17.04
C ARG A 158 2.97 8.95 18.36
N GLU A 159 3.15 9.82 19.36
CA GLU A 159 3.46 9.47 20.73
C GLU A 159 2.29 9.86 21.66
N PRO A 160 2.07 9.14 22.77
CA PRO A 160 2.78 7.95 23.24
C PRO A 160 2.30 6.66 22.55
N ARG A 161 1.26 6.72 21.72
CA ARG A 161 0.70 5.57 20.99
C ARG A 161 0.67 5.85 19.50
N ARG A 162 1.31 4.98 18.72
CA ARG A 162 1.26 5.04 17.25
C ARG A 162 -0.16 4.83 16.76
N ALA A 163 -0.52 5.57 15.72
CA ALA A 163 -1.77 5.36 15.01
C ALA A 163 -1.71 4.04 14.22
N VAL A 164 -2.88 3.44 14.01
CA VAL A 164 -3.03 2.20 13.24
C VAL A 164 -3.18 2.50 11.75
N LEU A 165 -2.51 1.70 10.91
CA LEU A 165 -2.86 1.50 9.51
C LEU A 165 -3.45 0.10 9.33
N PHE A 166 -4.66 0.07 8.80
CA PHE A 166 -5.32 -1.19 8.48
C PHE A 166 -4.81 -1.78 7.15
N TYR A 167 -4.84 -3.12 7.08
CA TYR A 167 -4.64 -3.85 5.84
C TYR A 167 -5.62 -5.02 5.73
N ALA A 168 -5.89 -5.47 4.50
CA ALA A 168 -6.75 -6.60 4.22
C ALA A 168 -6.09 -7.52 3.19
N THR A 169 -6.03 -8.81 3.48
CA THR A 169 -5.47 -9.85 2.59
C THR A 169 -5.94 -11.24 2.99
N ASP A 170 -6.14 -12.10 2.01
CA ASP A 170 -6.37 -13.54 2.20
C ASP A 170 -5.04 -14.33 2.22
N ASP A 171 -3.94 -13.71 1.77
CA ASP A 171 -2.63 -14.35 1.65
C ASP A 171 -1.77 -14.13 2.90
N GLN A 172 -1.55 -15.20 3.65
CA GLN A 172 -0.72 -15.17 4.85
C GLN A 172 0.78 -14.96 4.54
N THR A 173 1.21 -15.24 3.32
CA THR A 173 2.61 -15.05 2.90
C THR A 173 2.98 -13.56 2.83
N ALA A 174 2.02 -12.71 2.47
CA ALA A 174 2.23 -11.25 2.37
C ALA A 174 2.24 -10.55 3.74
N VAL A 175 1.67 -11.15 4.80
CA VAL A 175 1.46 -10.50 6.10
C VAL A 175 2.74 -9.96 6.72
N PRO A 176 3.84 -10.72 6.86
CA PRO A 176 5.06 -10.18 7.47
C PRO A 176 5.59 -8.96 6.74
N THR A 177 5.54 -8.98 5.40
CA THR A 177 6.05 -7.90 4.55
C THR A 177 5.22 -6.63 4.70
N VAL A 178 3.89 -6.72 4.60
CA VAL A 178 3.04 -5.53 4.72
C VAL A 178 3.11 -4.93 6.12
N GLU A 179 3.12 -5.76 7.16
CA GLU A 179 3.25 -5.28 8.54
C GLU A 179 4.59 -4.59 8.80
N ARG A 180 5.69 -5.13 8.27
CA ARG A 180 7.00 -4.49 8.33
C ARG A 180 6.96 -3.11 7.66
N LEU A 181 6.43 -2.99 6.45
CA LEU A 181 6.34 -1.71 5.73
C LEU A 181 5.44 -0.70 6.43
N ILE A 182 4.35 -1.13 7.05
CA ILE A 182 3.48 -0.27 7.85
C ILE A 182 4.26 0.29 9.06
N ARG A 183 5.05 -0.56 9.75
CA ARG A 183 5.89 -0.09 10.87
C ARG A 183 7.01 0.86 10.42
N VAL A 184 7.64 0.57 9.28
CA VAL A 184 8.64 1.46 8.65
C VAL A 184 8.02 2.82 8.31
N ALA A 185 6.77 2.85 7.87
CA ALA A 185 6.04 4.09 7.61
C ALA A 185 5.63 4.86 8.89
N GLY A 186 5.85 4.30 10.09
CA GLY A 186 5.59 4.98 11.36
C GLY A 186 4.24 4.66 12.00
N TYR A 187 3.62 3.53 11.64
CA TYR A 187 2.31 3.10 12.10
C TYR A 187 2.34 1.72 12.75
N GLU A 188 1.25 1.38 13.46
CA GLU A 188 1.01 0.00 13.89
C GLU A 188 0.07 -0.71 12.89
N PRO A 189 0.42 -1.91 12.41
CA PRO A 189 -0.44 -2.68 11.51
C PRO A 189 -1.57 -3.37 12.27
N VAL A 190 -2.79 -3.29 11.72
CA VAL A 190 -3.92 -4.12 12.16
C VAL A 190 -4.62 -4.71 10.95
N LYS A 191 -4.76 -6.04 10.93
CA LYS A 191 -5.49 -6.74 9.88
C LYS A 191 -6.99 -6.51 10.05
N ALA A 192 -7.63 -5.92 9.05
CA ALA A 192 -9.08 -5.71 9.03
C ALA A 192 -9.87 -6.97 8.61
N GLY A 193 -9.22 -7.88 7.88
CA GLY A 193 -9.83 -9.11 7.38
C GLY A 193 -9.21 -9.58 6.07
N GLY A 194 -9.98 -10.29 5.26
CA GLY A 194 -9.63 -10.69 3.89
C GLY A 194 -9.89 -9.58 2.88
N VAL A 195 -9.66 -9.86 1.59
CA VAL A 195 -9.91 -8.90 0.50
C VAL A 195 -11.38 -8.48 0.43
N ALA A 196 -12.31 -9.34 0.82
CA ALA A 196 -13.74 -9.03 0.92
C ALA A 196 -14.03 -7.91 1.94
N ASP A 197 -13.19 -7.76 2.99
CA ASP A 197 -13.34 -6.75 4.03
C ASP A 197 -12.69 -5.40 3.66
N ALA A 198 -12.10 -5.29 2.47
CA ALA A 198 -11.43 -4.08 2.00
C ALA A 198 -12.34 -2.84 2.00
N LEU A 199 -13.65 -3.02 1.79
CA LEU A 199 -14.65 -1.94 1.88
C LEU A 199 -14.56 -1.14 3.17
N ARG A 200 -14.24 -1.78 4.31
CA ARG A 200 -14.16 -1.15 5.62
C ARG A 200 -13.00 -0.16 5.74
N ILE A 201 -11.90 -0.43 5.05
CA ILE A 201 -10.66 0.38 5.12
C ILE A 201 -10.50 1.34 3.94
N GLU A 202 -11.38 1.27 2.94
CA GLU A 202 -11.43 2.16 1.80
C GLU A 202 -12.21 3.44 2.10
N PHE A 203 -12.05 4.45 1.26
CA PHE A 203 -12.80 5.70 1.35
C PHE A 203 -14.32 5.39 1.39
N PHE A 204 -15.02 5.98 2.33
CA PHE A 204 -16.41 5.72 2.77
C PHE A 204 -16.59 4.51 3.70
N GLY A 205 -15.56 3.72 3.99
CA GLY A 205 -15.62 2.60 4.94
C GLY A 205 -15.63 3.07 6.39
N ASP A 206 -16.11 2.21 7.28
CA ASP A 206 -16.26 2.50 8.72
C ASP A 206 -14.92 2.68 9.46
N LEU A 207 -13.83 2.12 8.95
CA LEU A 207 -12.48 2.22 9.51
C LEU A 207 -11.63 3.30 8.80
N ASN A 208 -12.11 3.88 7.70
CA ASN A 208 -11.34 4.86 6.93
C ASN A 208 -11.31 6.24 7.59
N SER A 209 -10.20 6.95 7.43
CA SER A 209 -9.98 8.33 7.92
C SER A 209 -10.21 8.52 9.42
N LYS A 210 -10.18 7.45 10.21
CA LYS A 210 -10.26 7.47 11.66
C LYS A 210 -8.94 7.07 12.28
N VAL A 211 -8.54 7.80 13.31
CA VAL A 211 -7.31 7.51 14.05
C VAL A 211 -7.66 6.60 15.23
N PHE A 212 -7.06 5.43 15.25
CA PHE A 212 -7.19 4.44 16.31
C PHE A 212 -5.82 4.14 16.93
N ASP A 213 -5.80 3.81 18.20
CA ASP A 213 -4.72 2.99 18.77
C ASP A 213 -5.00 1.48 18.49
N VAL A 214 -4.07 0.61 18.86
CA VAL A 214 -4.17 -0.83 18.55
C VAL A 214 -5.38 -1.50 19.21
N ASP A 215 -5.72 -1.12 20.45
CA ASP A 215 -6.82 -1.73 21.20
C ASP A 215 -8.17 -1.28 20.63
N GLU A 216 -8.29 0.01 20.34
CA GLU A 216 -9.46 0.60 19.67
C GLU A 216 -9.66 -0.01 18.27
N ALA A 217 -8.58 -0.14 17.48
CA ALA A 217 -8.62 -0.72 16.16
C ALA A 217 -9.09 -2.18 16.17
N ARG A 218 -8.55 -3.00 17.08
CA ARG A 218 -8.97 -4.39 17.24
C ARG A 218 -10.44 -4.51 17.65
N ALA A 219 -10.89 -3.65 18.56
CA ALA A 219 -12.30 -3.61 18.96
C ALA A 219 -13.20 -3.20 17.78
N ALA A 220 -12.81 -2.19 16.98
CA ALA A 220 -13.54 -1.76 15.80
C ALA A 220 -13.61 -2.84 14.71
N VAL A 221 -12.51 -3.57 14.48
CA VAL A 221 -12.51 -4.72 13.56
C VAL A 221 -13.46 -5.82 14.05
N ALA A 222 -13.42 -6.15 15.34
CA ALA A 222 -14.26 -7.20 15.94
C ALA A 222 -15.75 -6.84 15.96
N ALA A 223 -16.09 -5.57 16.00
CA ALA A 223 -17.48 -5.09 15.99
C ALA A 223 -18.22 -5.44 14.68
N ASN A 224 -17.48 -5.76 13.59
CA ASN A 224 -17.99 -6.20 12.29
C ASN A 224 -19.27 -5.45 11.86
N VAL A 225 -19.21 -4.11 11.88
CA VAL A 225 -20.32 -3.26 11.44
C VAL A 225 -20.43 -3.39 9.92
N PRO A 226 -21.55 -3.88 9.36
CA PRO A 226 -21.75 -3.92 7.92
C PRO A 226 -21.62 -2.49 7.35
N ALA A 227 -20.89 -2.37 6.25
CA ALA A 227 -20.75 -1.10 5.52
C ALA A 227 -22.08 -0.72 4.81
#